data_7dcbf007ee57894ea2214f7cb7bfb314
#
_entry.id   7dcbf007ee57894ea2214f7cb7bfb314
#
_cell.length_a   1.000
_cell.length_b   1.000
_cell.length_c   1.000
_cell.angle_alpha   90.00
_cell.angle_beta   90.00
_cell.angle_gamma   90.00
#
_symmetry.space_group_name_H-M   'P 1'
#
loop_
_entity.id
_entity.type
_entity.pdbx_description
1 polymer ?
#
loop_
_entity_poly.entity_id
_entity_poly.type
_entity_poly.pdbx_seq_one_letter_code
_entity_poly.pdbx_strand_id
1 'polypeptide(L)'
;MNGNYPGELSGMGATRTRHRSRPPEAIADGHGSKRGGVAGWLAWLLCGVCIGLAGSAMLFAVKRGRSPASLVADMLPAVTITIAFSLVGAVVAARRPQHRLGWIFCTIGLSQGLVTFASEYATYALWTAPGSVPGGPFTAWLTTWVWAGGFPVMLTFLPLLFPDGRLPSPGWRPVAWLSAVPIVLLCGPIAVLYWPLRGPRW
;
A
#
# COMPACT_ATOMS: atom_id res chain seq x y z
N MET A 1 9.99 -81.69 42.08
CA MET A 1 8.66 -82.06 42.63
C MET A 1 7.70 -81.02 42.25
N ASN A 2 6.91 -81.36 41.33
CA ASN A 2 5.44 -81.24 41.27
C ASN A 2 4.91 -79.79 41.59
N GLY A 3 4.15 -79.22 40.82
CA GLY A 3 3.30 -79.63 39.69
C GLY A 3 2.18 -78.64 39.60
N ASN A 4 1.57 -78.65 38.49
CA ASN A 4 0.20 -78.23 38.20
C ASN A 4 -0.10 -76.74 37.90
N TYR A 5 -0.20 -76.55 36.63
CA TYR A 5 -1.23 -75.66 36.04
C TYR A 5 -2.56 -76.43 35.93
N PRO A 6 -3.67 -75.77 36.06
CA PRO A 6 -4.58 -75.58 34.93
C PRO A 6 -5.05 -74.12 34.88
N GLY A 7 -5.10 -73.41 33.78
CA GLY A 7 -6.11 -73.57 32.77
C GLY A 7 -7.34 -72.75 33.11
N GLU A 8 -7.44 -71.53 32.48
CA GLU A 8 -8.78 -71.06 32.12
C GLU A 8 -8.69 -70.06 30.95
N LEU A 9 -9.19 -70.52 29.87
CA LEU A 9 -9.65 -69.73 28.72
C LEU A 9 -10.92 -69.00 29.13
N SER A 10 -11.00 -67.74 29.02
CA SER A 10 -12.27 -67.08 28.68
C SER A 10 -12.07 -65.57 28.57
N GLY A 11 -12.52 -65.03 27.53
CA GLY A 11 -12.69 -63.55 27.41
C GLY A 11 -12.11 -62.91 26.20
N MET A 12 -12.38 -63.46 25.01
CA MET A 12 -12.30 -62.67 23.77
C MET A 12 -13.30 -61.49 23.85
N GLY A 13 -12.88 -60.41 24.48
CA GLY A 13 -13.53 -59.10 24.41
C GLY A 13 -13.12 -58.42 23.08
N ALA A 14 -13.87 -58.66 22.05
CA ALA A 14 -13.76 -57.89 20.81
C ALA A 14 -14.03 -56.41 21.08
N THR A 15 -12.95 -55.66 21.31
CA THR A 15 -13.00 -54.21 21.26
C THR A 15 -13.28 -53.79 19.84
N ARG A 16 -14.56 -53.67 19.53
CA ARG A 16 -15.12 -53.07 18.36
C ARG A 16 -14.70 -51.60 18.35
N THR A 17 -13.53 -51.31 17.76
CA THR A 17 -13.14 -49.95 17.43
C THR A 17 -14.21 -49.38 16.51
N ARG A 18 -15.13 -48.60 17.08
CA ARG A 18 -16.05 -47.74 16.35
C ARG A 18 -15.18 -46.80 15.53
N HIS A 19 -14.95 -47.15 14.29
CA HIS A 19 -14.50 -46.24 13.27
C HIS A 19 -15.55 -45.13 13.17
N ARG A 20 -15.34 -44.07 13.93
CA ARG A 20 -16.13 -42.86 13.86
C ARG A 20 -15.84 -42.26 12.51
N SER A 21 -16.62 -42.62 11.51
CA SER A 21 -16.65 -41.96 10.22
C SER A 21 -16.89 -40.47 10.49
N ARG A 22 -15.84 -39.67 10.38
CA ARG A 22 -16.00 -38.21 10.34
C ARG A 22 -16.98 -37.92 9.21
N PRO A 23 -17.99 -37.08 9.47
CA PRO A 23 -18.81 -36.57 8.39
C PRO A 23 -17.88 -35.92 7.37
N PRO A 24 -18.13 -36.02 6.08
CA PRO A 24 -17.41 -35.26 5.09
C PRO A 24 -17.58 -33.77 5.47
N GLU A 25 -16.45 -33.15 5.86
CA GLU A 25 -16.39 -31.69 6.03
C GLU A 25 -16.88 -31.09 4.73
N ALA A 26 -18.10 -30.58 4.81
CA ALA A 26 -18.77 -29.90 3.72
C ALA A 26 -17.89 -28.72 3.32
N ILE A 27 -17.43 -28.82 2.11
CA ILE A 27 -16.91 -27.80 1.21
C ILE A 27 -17.44 -26.41 1.60
N ALA A 28 -16.68 -25.70 2.44
CA ALA A 28 -16.89 -24.29 2.77
C ALA A 28 -15.76 -23.42 2.21
N ASP A 29 -15.26 -23.75 1.00
CA ASP A 29 -14.10 -23.09 0.39
C ASP A 29 -14.42 -22.23 -0.84
N GLY A 30 -15.67 -21.74 -0.95
CA GLY A 30 -16.05 -20.87 -2.07
C GLY A 30 -15.74 -19.37 -1.89
N HIS A 31 -15.47 -18.90 -0.67
CA HIS A 31 -15.39 -17.45 -0.39
C HIS A 31 -13.96 -16.88 -0.29
N GLY A 32 -12.95 -17.72 -0.10
CA GLY A 32 -11.55 -17.28 0.00
C GLY A 32 -10.91 -16.92 -1.35
N SER A 33 -11.28 -17.64 -2.39
CA SER A 33 -10.66 -17.50 -3.72
C SER A 33 -10.99 -16.16 -4.42
N LYS A 34 -12.22 -15.66 -4.25
CA LYS A 34 -12.66 -14.41 -4.91
C LYS A 34 -12.03 -13.16 -4.29
N ARG A 35 -11.74 -13.16 -2.99
CA ARG A 35 -11.13 -12.00 -2.31
C ARG A 35 -9.67 -11.80 -2.69
N GLY A 36 -8.92 -12.86 -2.93
CA GLY A 36 -7.54 -12.77 -3.39
C GLY A 36 -7.41 -12.20 -4.81
N GLY A 37 -8.34 -12.57 -5.69
CA GLY A 37 -8.36 -12.07 -7.07
C GLY A 37 -8.61 -10.56 -7.17
N VAL A 38 -9.61 -10.05 -6.42
CA VAL A 38 -9.95 -8.61 -6.41
C VAL A 38 -8.81 -7.76 -5.84
N ALA A 39 -8.21 -8.19 -4.73
CA ALA A 39 -7.10 -7.45 -4.12
C ALA A 39 -5.87 -7.40 -5.04
N GLY A 40 -5.55 -8.51 -5.71
CA GLY A 40 -4.49 -8.55 -6.70
C GLY A 40 -4.76 -7.62 -7.89
N TRP A 41 -5.97 -7.64 -8.42
CA TRP A 41 -6.36 -6.75 -9.53
C TRP A 41 -6.27 -5.26 -9.13
N LEU A 42 -6.76 -4.89 -7.94
CA LEU A 42 -6.66 -3.54 -7.41
C LEU A 42 -5.20 -3.08 -7.25
N ALA A 43 -4.32 -3.95 -6.77
CA ALA A 43 -2.91 -3.63 -6.60
C ALA A 43 -2.22 -3.36 -7.95
N TRP A 44 -2.52 -4.16 -8.98
CA TRP A 44 -2.01 -3.93 -10.34
C TRP A 44 -2.62 -2.70 -11.01
N LEU A 45 -3.90 -2.40 -10.74
CA LEU A 45 -4.53 -1.18 -11.20
C LEU A 45 -3.85 0.05 -10.59
N LEU A 46 -3.59 0.05 -9.28
CA LEU A 46 -2.85 1.12 -8.61
C LEU A 46 -1.44 1.30 -9.20
N CYS A 47 -0.74 0.19 -9.47
CA CYS A 47 0.55 0.25 -10.14
C CYS A 47 0.45 0.91 -11.54
N GLY A 48 -0.54 0.53 -12.32
CA GLY A 48 -0.82 1.14 -13.64
C GLY A 48 -1.11 2.64 -13.53
N VAL A 49 -1.88 3.06 -12.53
CA VAL A 49 -2.13 4.48 -12.24
C VAL A 49 -0.83 5.21 -11.89
N CYS A 50 0.02 4.64 -11.04
CA CYS A 50 1.32 5.24 -10.70
C CYS A 50 2.22 5.41 -11.92
N ILE A 51 2.29 4.41 -12.81
CA ILE A 51 3.05 4.49 -14.05
C ILE A 51 2.46 5.56 -14.98
N GLY A 52 1.13 5.65 -15.07
CA GLY A 52 0.44 6.69 -15.84
C GLY A 52 0.72 8.10 -15.32
N LEU A 53 0.72 8.28 -13.98
CA LEU A 53 1.08 9.56 -13.34
C LEU A 53 2.55 9.93 -13.63
N ALA A 54 3.47 8.99 -13.50
CA ALA A 54 4.89 9.21 -13.78
C ALA A 54 5.12 9.57 -15.26
N GLY A 55 4.47 8.87 -16.19
CA GLY A 55 4.55 9.15 -17.61
C GLY A 55 3.96 10.51 -17.99
N SER A 56 2.81 10.87 -17.42
CA SER A 56 2.20 12.19 -17.64
C SER A 56 3.01 13.32 -17.02
N ALA A 57 3.62 13.14 -15.85
CA ALA A 57 4.57 14.09 -15.27
C ALA A 57 5.75 14.36 -16.23
N MET A 58 6.31 13.30 -16.79
CA MET A 58 7.39 13.41 -17.79
C MET A 58 6.97 14.19 -19.02
N LEU A 59 5.75 13.95 -19.53
CA LEU A 59 5.19 14.69 -20.67
C LEU A 59 5.07 16.19 -20.37
N PHE A 60 4.58 16.57 -19.20
CA PHE A 60 4.48 17.97 -18.81
C PHE A 60 5.85 18.62 -18.59
N ALA A 61 6.80 17.89 -18.02
CA ALA A 61 8.19 18.35 -17.86
C ALA A 61 8.84 18.66 -19.22
N VAL A 62 8.65 17.80 -20.21
CA VAL A 62 9.13 18.02 -21.57
C VAL A 62 8.42 19.21 -22.24
N LYS A 63 7.08 19.31 -22.12
CA LYS A 63 6.30 20.45 -22.66
C LYS A 63 6.70 21.79 -22.05
N ARG A 64 7.21 21.81 -20.84
CA ARG A 64 7.77 23.00 -20.18
C ARG A 64 9.16 23.39 -20.71
N GLY A 65 9.76 22.61 -21.60
CA GLY A 65 11.07 22.85 -22.13
C GLY A 65 12.21 22.62 -21.13
N ARG A 66 12.02 21.71 -20.15
CA ARG A 66 13.09 21.37 -19.22
C ARG A 66 14.29 20.77 -19.96
N SER A 67 15.49 21.16 -19.54
CA SER A 67 16.71 20.61 -20.14
C SER A 67 16.88 19.12 -19.83
N PRO A 68 17.53 18.35 -20.69
CA PRO A 68 17.81 16.94 -20.42
C PRO A 68 18.51 16.70 -19.09
N ALA A 69 19.44 17.59 -18.70
CA ALA A 69 20.15 17.51 -17.43
C ALA A 69 19.18 17.63 -16.23
N SER A 70 18.23 18.60 -16.26
CA SER A 70 17.25 18.75 -15.19
C SER A 70 16.22 17.62 -15.16
N LEU A 71 15.86 17.06 -16.32
CA LEU A 71 15.01 15.86 -16.37
C LEU A 71 15.68 14.66 -15.69
N VAL A 72 16.97 14.46 -15.94
CA VAL A 72 17.74 13.38 -15.29
C VAL A 72 17.90 13.65 -13.81
N ALA A 73 18.28 14.85 -13.40
CA ALA A 73 18.56 15.16 -11.99
C ALA A 73 17.31 15.11 -11.11
N ASP A 74 16.18 15.66 -11.56
CA ASP A 74 14.99 15.86 -10.73
C ASP A 74 13.93 14.80 -10.98
N MET A 75 13.67 14.43 -12.25
CA MET A 75 12.58 13.51 -12.59
C MET A 75 12.97 12.05 -12.44
N LEU A 76 14.20 11.68 -12.80
CA LEU A 76 14.62 10.28 -12.77
C LEU A 76 14.52 9.66 -11.37
N PRO A 77 14.98 10.31 -10.30
CA PRO A 77 14.81 9.79 -8.93
C PRO A 77 13.33 9.65 -8.53
N ALA A 78 12.52 10.68 -8.80
CA ALA A 78 11.10 10.68 -8.43
C ALA A 78 10.31 9.58 -9.17
N VAL A 79 10.53 9.43 -10.47
CA VAL A 79 9.91 8.39 -11.30
C VAL A 79 10.37 7.00 -10.85
N THR A 80 11.67 6.83 -10.58
CA THR A 80 12.23 5.56 -10.11
C THR A 80 11.62 5.14 -8.78
N ILE A 81 11.53 6.05 -7.82
CA ILE A 81 10.87 5.79 -6.51
C ILE A 81 9.40 5.41 -6.74
N THR A 82 8.66 6.18 -7.54
CA THR A 82 7.25 5.91 -7.85
C THR A 82 7.06 4.51 -8.42
N ILE A 83 7.84 4.13 -9.43
CA ILE A 83 7.74 2.82 -10.10
C ILE A 83 8.19 1.70 -9.16
N ALA A 84 9.31 1.86 -8.47
CA ALA A 84 9.84 0.83 -7.58
C ALA A 84 8.86 0.50 -6.44
N PHE A 85 8.34 1.53 -5.74
CA PHE A 85 7.39 1.32 -4.64
C PHE A 85 6.05 0.77 -5.13
N SER A 86 5.51 1.27 -6.25
CA SER A 86 4.25 0.77 -6.79
C SER A 86 4.36 -0.67 -7.28
N LEU A 87 5.47 -1.04 -7.94
CA LEU A 87 5.69 -2.39 -8.46
C LEU A 87 5.88 -3.40 -7.31
N VAL A 88 6.75 -3.09 -6.35
CA VAL A 88 6.95 -3.94 -5.17
C VAL A 88 5.64 -4.07 -4.38
N GLY A 89 4.91 -2.97 -4.20
CA GLY A 89 3.61 -2.95 -3.55
C GLY A 89 2.60 -3.84 -4.25
N ALA A 90 2.49 -3.74 -5.58
CA ALA A 90 1.58 -4.55 -6.39
C ALA A 90 1.93 -6.05 -6.29
N VAL A 91 3.20 -6.41 -6.41
CA VAL A 91 3.66 -7.82 -6.31
C VAL A 91 3.36 -8.39 -4.92
N VAL A 92 3.67 -7.65 -3.86
CA VAL A 92 3.44 -8.10 -2.47
C VAL A 92 1.94 -8.22 -2.18
N ALA A 93 1.14 -7.19 -2.55
CA ALA A 93 -0.30 -7.19 -2.32
C ALA A 93 -1.04 -8.25 -3.17
N ALA A 94 -0.58 -8.52 -4.40
CA ALA A 94 -1.14 -9.57 -5.24
C ALA A 94 -0.85 -10.97 -4.69
N ARG A 95 0.36 -11.20 -4.19
CA ARG A 95 0.75 -12.52 -3.65
C ARG A 95 0.24 -12.75 -2.22
N ARG A 96 0.17 -11.71 -1.41
CA ARG A 96 -0.27 -11.77 -0.01
C ARG A 96 -1.19 -10.59 0.33
N PRO A 97 -2.46 -10.63 -0.08
CA PRO A 97 -3.40 -9.51 0.05
C PRO A 97 -3.68 -9.11 1.51
N GLN A 98 -3.41 -10.01 2.45
CA GLN A 98 -3.54 -9.74 3.89
C GLN A 98 -2.32 -9.04 4.49
N HIS A 99 -1.21 -8.97 3.75
CA HIS A 99 0.01 -8.29 4.21
C HIS A 99 -0.12 -6.77 4.01
N ARG A 100 -0.16 -6.04 5.11
CA ARG A 100 -0.31 -4.57 5.11
C ARG A 100 0.82 -3.85 4.39
N LEU A 101 2.04 -4.43 4.40
CA LEU A 101 3.22 -3.84 3.74
C LEU A 101 3.00 -3.58 2.26
N GLY A 102 2.36 -4.51 1.52
CA GLY A 102 2.08 -4.32 0.09
C GLY A 102 1.23 -3.06 -0.17
N TRP A 103 0.20 -2.85 0.64
CA TRP A 103 -0.66 -1.67 0.54
C TRP A 103 0.04 -0.38 0.94
N ILE A 104 0.93 -0.43 1.93
CA ILE A 104 1.76 0.73 2.32
C ILE A 104 2.68 1.11 1.16
N PHE A 105 3.34 0.14 0.52
CA PHE A 105 4.16 0.40 -0.65
C PHE A 105 3.36 1.01 -1.81
N CYS A 106 2.17 0.49 -2.10
CA CYS A 106 1.27 1.07 -3.11
C CYS A 106 0.89 2.52 -2.76
N THR A 107 0.60 2.81 -1.49
CA THR A 107 0.24 4.16 -1.03
C THR A 107 1.42 5.12 -1.18
N ILE A 108 2.63 4.70 -0.83
CA ILE A 108 3.85 5.52 -1.00
C ILE A 108 4.08 5.81 -2.50
N GLY A 109 4.00 4.78 -3.35
CA GLY A 109 4.16 4.94 -4.80
C GLY A 109 3.11 5.89 -5.39
N LEU A 110 1.84 5.74 -4.98
CA LEU A 110 0.75 6.62 -5.42
C LEU A 110 0.95 8.06 -4.97
N SER A 111 1.34 8.27 -3.71
CA SER A 111 1.62 9.59 -3.15
C SER A 111 2.74 10.30 -3.91
N GLN A 112 3.86 9.60 -4.16
CA GLN A 112 4.99 10.14 -4.92
C GLN A 112 4.62 10.43 -6.38
N GLY A 113 3.93 9.51 -7.05
CA GLY A 113 3.46 9.72 -8.41
C GLY A 113 2.51 10.91 -8.53
N LEU A 114 1.58 11.04 -7.57
CA LEU A 114 0.63 12.15 -7.53
C LEU A 114 1.31 13.50 -7.30
N VAL A 115 2.26 13.58 -6.37
CA VAL A 115 3.03 14.82 -6.12
C VAL A 115 3.85 15.19 -7.36
N THR A 116 4.56 14.24 -7.96
CA THR A 116 5.37 14.49 -9.15
C THR A 116 4.52 14.97 -10.32
N PHE A 117 3.40 14.29 -10.58
CA PHE A 117 2.45 14.72 -11.61
C PHE A 117 1.86 16.11 -11.31
N ALA A 118 1.34 16.29 -10.10
CA ALA A 118 0.64 17.53 -9.73
C ALA A 118 1.57 18.74 -9.77
N SER A 119 2.85 18.60 -9.42
CA SER A 119 3.83 19.68 -9.49
C SER A 119 4.14 20.12 -10.92
N GLU A 120 4.37 19.16 -11.83
CA GLU A 120 4.64 19.46 -13.24
C GLU A 120 3.39 20.01 -13.94
N TYR A 121 2.22 19.43 -13.66
CA TYR A 121 0.94 19.90 -14.20
C TYR A 121 0.61 21.31 -13.72
N ALA A 122 0.72 21.58 -12.41
CA ALA A 122 0.43 22.89 -11.83
C ALA A 122 1.36 23.97 -12.44
N THR A 123 2.64 23.66 -12.53
CA THR A 123 3.61 24.60 -13.11
C THR A 123 3.35 24.85 -14.60
N TYR A 124 2.96 23.80 -15.34
CA TYR A 124 2.56 23.99 -16.73
C TYR A 124 1.30 24.86 -16.84
N ALA A 125 0.26 24.55 -16.06
CA ALA A 125 -1.04 25.20 -16.11
C ALA A 125 -1.01 26.68 -15.66
N LEU A 126 -0.15 27.01 -14.68
CA LEU A 126 -0.12 28.33 -14.06
C LEU A 126 0.97 29.26 -14.61
N TRP A 127 2.11 28.67 -15.06
CA TRP A 127 3.30 29.46 -15.43
C TRP A 127 3.71 29.32 -16.90
N THR A 128 3.63 28.12 -17.47
CA THR A 128 4.11 27.87 -18.83
C THR A 128 3.06 28.24 -19.87
N ALA A 129 1.82 27.80 -19.66
CA ALA A 129 0.69 28.06 -20.56
C ALA A 129 -0.57 28.38 -19.75
N PRO A 130 -0.65 29.59 -19.13
CA PRO A 130 -1.77 29.96 -18.28
C PRO A 130 -3.11 29.85 -19.01
N GLY A 131 -4.07 29.17 -18.36
CA GLY A 131 -5.42 28.98 -18.93
C GLY A 131 -5.55 27.90 -20.01
N SER A 132 -4.47 27.23 -20.42
CA SER A 132 -4.52 26.19 -21.44
C SER A 132 -5.13 24.88 -20.94
N VAL A 133 -5.01 24.60 -19.65
CA VAL A 133 -5.53 23.39 -19.00
C VAL A 133 -6.24 23.75 -17.69
N PRO A 134 -7.40 23.11 -17.37
CA PRO A 134 -8.16 23.39 -16.18
C PRO A 134 -7.51 22.78 -14.92
N GLY A 135 -7.83 23.32 -13.74
CA GLY A 135 -7.47 22.68 -12.47
C GLY A 135 -6.05 22.96 -11.97
N GLY A 136 -5.31 23.91 -12.56
CA GLY A 136 -3.97 24.32 -12.09
C GLY A 136 -3.93 24.67 -10.59
N PRO A 137 -4.82 25.51 -10.04
CA PRO A 137 -4.85 25.80 -8.61
C PRO A 137 -5.11 24.58 -7.72
N PHE A 138 -5.95 23.65 -8.18
CA PHE A 138 -6.22 22.41 -7.45
C PHE A 138 -5.00 21.50 -7.40
N THR A 139 -4.30 21.33 -8.51
CA THR A 139 -3.07 20.51 -8.54
C THR A 139 -1.93 21.16 -7.76
N ALA A 140 -1.81 22.50 -7.80
CA ALA A 140 -0.88 23.22 -6.93
C ALA A 140 -1.19 23.00 -5.46
N TRP A 141 -2.46 23.05 -5.07
CA TRP A 141 -2.89 22.73 -3.72
C TRP A 141 -2.56 21.29 -3.32
N LEU A 142 -2.75 20.31 -4.19
CA LEU A 142 -2.37 18.91 -3.90
C LEU A 142 -0.88 18.77 -3.55
N THR A 143 -0.01 19.51 -4.20
CA THR A 143 1.43 19.44 -3.92
C THR A 143 1.78 19.96 -2.52
N THR A 144 0.99 20.80 -1.91
CA THR A 144 1.31 21.41 -0.62
C THR A 144 1.26 20.41 0.56
N TRP A 145 0.43 19.38 0.49
CA TRP A 145 0.20 18.47 1.61
C TRP A 145 0.37 16.98 1.30
N VAL A 146 0.20 16.55 0.03
CA VAL A 146 0.27 15.10 -0.31
C VAL A 146 1.66 14.52 -0.05
N TRP A 147 2.73 15.30 -0.29
CA TRP A 147 4.10 14.87 0.03
C TRP A 147 4.28 14.64 1.54
N ALA A 148 3.65 15.47 2.37
CA ALA A 148 3.73 15.36 3.82
C ALA A 148 3.01 14.11 4.37
N GLY A 149 2.07 13.53 3.60
CA GLY A 149 1.49 12.23 3.91
C GLY A 149 2.38 11.06 3.51
N GLY A 150 2.92 11.07 2.30
CA GLY A 150 3.68 9.95 1.75
C GLY A 150 5.07 9.76 2.35
N PHE A 151 5.84 10.84 2.46
CA PHE A 151 7.23 10.79 2.91
C PHE A 151 7.38 10.37 4.39
N PRO A 152 6.65 10.94 5.36
CA PRO A 152 6.68 10.47 6.73
C PRO A 152 6.18 9.04 6.90
N VAL A 153 5.16 8.61 6.15
CA VAL A 153 4.71 7.21 6.16
C VAL A 153 5.85 6.28 5.73
N MET A 154 6.59 6.62 4.71
CA MET A 154 7.76 5.86 4.28
C MET A 154 8.82 5.77 5.39
N LEU A 155 9.17 6.88 6.03
CA LEU A 155 10.24 6.92 7.03
C LEU A 155 9.86 6.28 8.36
N THR A 156 8.59 6.34 8.77
CA THR A 156 8.16 5.89 10.10
C THR A 156 7.51 4.51 10.05
N PHE A 157 6.51 4.32 9.19
CA PHE A 157 5.74 3.08 9.18
C PHE A 157 6.45 1.93 8.45
N LEU A 158 7.30 2.23 7.46
CA LEU A 158 8.03 1.17 6.76
C LEU A 158 8.98 0.42 7.71
N PRO A 159 9.93 1.08 8.44
CA PRO A 159 10.79 0.37 9.37
C PRO A 159 10.02 -0.20 10.58
N LEU A 160 8.95 0.47 11.03
CA LEU A 160 8.16 0.04 12.18
C LEU A 160 7.37 -1.25 11.91
N LEU A 161 6.91 -1.47 10.68
CA LEU A 161 6.17 -2.66 10.30
C LEU A 161 7.01 -3.74 9.61
N PHE A 162 8.26 -3.45 9.32
CA PHE A 162 9.16 -4.44 8.71
C PHE A 162 9.65 -5.46 9.77
N PRO A 163 9.77 -6.79 9.44
CA PRO A 163 9.44 -7.40 8.14
C PRO A 163 7.99 -7.93 8.06
N ASP A 164 7.28 -8.10 9.17
CA ASP A 164 6.06 -8.92 9.27
C ASP A 164 4.75 -8.15 8.99
N GLY A 165 4.82 -6.84 8.76
CA GLY A 165 3.63 -5.99 8.57
C GLY A 165 2.82 -5.80 9.85
N ARG A 166 3.40 -6.10 11.01
CA ARG A 166 2.80 -5.98 12.35
C ARG A 166 3.74 -5.21 13.27
N LEU A 167 3.17 -4.54 14.27
CA LEU A 167 3.97 -3.93 15.33
C LEU A 167 4.70 -5.03 16.11
N PRO A 168 5.98 -4.84 16.46
CA PRO A 168 6.79 -5.83 17.19
C PRO A 168 6.16 -6.27 18.51
N SER A 169 5.48 -5.36 19.22
CA SER A 169 4.73 -5.68 20.43
C SER A 169 3.62 -4.64 20.66
N PRO A 170 2.65 -4.93 21.56
CA PRO A 170 1.61 -3.96 21.95
C PRO A 170 2.16 -2.64 22.52
N GLY A 171 3.35 -2.67 23.11
CA GLY A 171 4.04 -1.48 23.63
C GLY A 171 4.49 -0.48 22.55
N TRP A 172 4.52 -0.88 21.28
CA TRP A 172 4.86 0.01 20.16
C TRP A 172 3.66 0.78 19.60
N ARG A 173 2.45 0.50 20.12
CA ARG A 173 1.24 1.28 19.75
C ARG A 173 1.37 2.78 20.01
N PRO A 174 1.91 3.25 21.16
CA PRO A 174 2.12 4.67 21.40
C PRO A 174 3.07 5.29 20.35
N VAL A 175 4.13 4.58 19.96
CA VAL A 175 5.08 5.06 18.94
C VAL A 175 4.39 5.21 17.57
N ALA A 176 3.54 4.27 17.19
CA ALA A 176 2.76 4.36 15.96
C ALA A 176 1.79 5.56 15.99
N TRP A 177 1.12 5.81 17.12
CA TRP A 177 0.26 6.99 17.31
C TRP A 177 1.07 8.28 17.34
N LEU A 178 2.21 8.29 18.03
CA LEU A 178 3.11 9.45 18.08
C LEU A 178 3.65 9.82 16.71
N SER A 179 3.75 8.85 15.79
CA SER A 179 4.12 9.08 14.39
C SER A 179 2.93 9.51 13.53
N ALA A 180 1.76 8.92 13.73
CA ALA A 180 0.55 9.22 12.95
C ALA A 180 -0.04 10.60 13.26
N VAL A 181 -0.11 10.97 14.53
CA VAL A 181 -0.72 12.24 14.97
C VAL A 181 -0.01 13.46 14.38
N PRO A 182 1.32 13.61 14.42
CA PRO A 182 2.00 14.73 13.77
C PRO A 182 1.77 14.79 12.26
N ILE A 183 1.71 13.64 11.57
CA ILE A 183 1.43 13.59 10.13
C ILE A 183 0.05 14.17 9.85
N VAL A 184 -0.97 13.77 10.59
CA VAL A 184 -2.35 14.28 10.43
C VAL A 184 -2.43 15.74 10.81
N LEU A 185 -1.79 16.17 11.91
CA LEU A 185 -1.73 17.55 12.35
C LEU A 185 -0.96 18.46 11.38
N LEU A 186 0.00 17.92 10.64
CA LEU A 186 0.71 18.66 9.61
C LEU A 186 -0.13 18.76 8.33
N CYS A 187 -0.62 17.63 7.83
CA CYS A 187 -1.37 17.58 6.56
C CYS A 187 -2.72 18.29 6.64
N GLY A 188 -3.46 18.11 7.74
CA GLY A 188 -4.81 18.63 7.88
C GLY A 188 -4.88 20.16 7.81
N PRO A 189 -4.16 20.93 8.66
CA PRO A 189 -4.14 22.38 8.58
C PRO A 189 -3.62 22.91 7.25
N ILE A 190 -2.56 22.33 6.69
CA ILE A 190 -2.02 22.71 5.39
C ILE A 190 -3.09 22.56 4.30
N ALA A 191 -3.76 21.40 4.23
CA ALA A 191 -4.82 21.16 3.27
C ALA A 191 -5.97 22.15 3.38
N VAL A 192 -6.36 22.54 4.61
CA VAL A 192 -7.46 23.50 4.85
C VAL A 192 -7.05 24.94 4.60
N LEU A 193 -5.87 25.35 5.06
CA LEU A 193 -5.39 26.72 4.93
C LEU A 193 -5.12 27.11 3.47
N TYR A 194 -4.61 26.19 2.68
CA TYR A 194 -4.28 26.38 1.26
C TYR A 194 -5.40 25.94 0.32
N TRP A 195 -6.64 25.75 0.81
CA TRP A 195 -7.76 25.33 -0.02
C TRP A 195 -8.03 26.31 -1.19
N PRO A 196 -8.05 25.84 -2.45
CA PRO A 196 -8.09 26.71 -3.63
C PRO A 196 -9.39 27.49 -3.79
N LEU A 197 -10.47 27.12 -3.08
CA LEU A 197 -11.75 27.82 -3.15
C LEU A 197 -11.82 29.10 -2.29
N ARG A 198 -10.79 29.42 -1.51
CA ARG A 198 -10.73 30.66 -0.72
C ARG A 198 -10.28 31.88 -1.52
N GLY A 199 -10.35 31.83 -2.85
CA GLY A 199 -10.04 32.94 -3.76
C GLY A 199 -8.55 33.33 -3.78
N PRO A 200 -8.07 33.88 -4.89
CA PRO A 200 -6.68 34.33 -4.98
C PRO A 200 -6.50 35.52 -4.04
N ARG A 201 -5.67 35.36 -3.05
CA ARG A 201 -5.07 36.46 -2.30
C ARG A 201 -3.68 36.72 -2.91
N TRP A 202 -3.68 37.13 -4.16
CA TRP A 202 -2.51 37.72 -4.84
C TRP A 202 -2.78 39.16 -5.14
#